data_2f42046e6f170ca6b1f6514037559f56
#
_entry.id   2f42046e6f170ca6b1f6514037559f56
#
_cell.length_a   1.000
_cell.length_b   1.000
_cell.length_c   1.000
_cell.angle_alpha   90.00
_cell.angle_beta   90.00
_cell.angle_gamma   90.00
#
_symmetry.space_group_name_H-M   'P 1'
#
loop_
_entity.id
_entity.type
_entity.pdbx_description
1 polymer ?
#
loop_
_entity_poly.entity_id
_entity_poly.type
_entity_poly.pdbx_seq_one_letter_code
_entity_poly.pdbx_strand_id
1 'polypeptide(L)'
;MKKLSILFVLLALAFAGVFVFGQTAWANVAPWNVNVQVCHDGVVVSYNLSERILPQDDADSHAYYGSAKIKAVRCRQLLELGLPQDAVFEYLLPGFSDIIKTFDFVCVQKVDSTVTFGKKGFTYTEGVDGKEVDKSALFYAMINASGGQKIALPIATHKSVMVSELKRNTAIKGKFTTSFASSGQNRRHNVKRAADSLNGITVQPGKQFSFNQVVGERTVENGYKTAKVISDGFYTDGVGGGVCQVSTTLYNALLLADVIPKCHAHSLVPSYVMAGFDAMVSYGSADMTFQNTTDFPLYISASAEEGKLTFCVYGQPNRYQIKRENNEVRQPFSVTEIVDEKKFPDLVYTDQIAVVRGGSDGVKSTSYLAYYDGEKLVCRKKIRTDNYKKVDKIIARGATLR
;
A
#
# COMPACT_ATOMS: atom_id res chain seq x y z
N MET A 1 19.72 -40.37 -0.93
CA MET A 1 19.05 -41.06 -2.03
C MET A 1 18.95 -40.22 -3.31
N LYS A 2 18.60 -38.91 -3.29
CA LYS A 2 18.53 -38.06 -4.51
C LYS A 2 19.87 -37.88 -5.26
N LYS A 3 21.01 -37.81 -4.56
CA LYS A 3 22.34 -37.66 -5.20
C LYS A 3 22.79 -38.94 -5.94
N LEU A 4 22.39 -40.12 -5.45
CA LEU A 4 22.71 -41.39 -6.10
C LEU A 4 21.89 -41.59 -7.39
N SER A 5 20.63 -41.11 -7.42
CA SER A 5 19.77 -41.18 -8.62
C SER A 5 20.26 -40.27 -9.73
N ILE A 6 20.79 -39.09 -9.39
CA ILE A 6 21.35 -38.16 -10.37
C ILE A 6 22.63 -38.70 -11.01
N LEU A 7 23.46 -39.36 -10.22
CA LEU A 7 24.68 -40.00 -10.74
C LEU A 7 24.36 -41.16 -11.71
N PHE A 8 23.32 -41.94 -11.42
CA PHE A 8 22.87 -43.05 -12.30
C PHE A 8 22.26 -42.53 -13.62
N VAL A 9 21.52 -41.41 -13.58
CA VAL A 9 20.96 -40.80 -14.79
C VAL A 9 22.07 -40.17 -15.63
N LEU A 10 23.08 -39.57 -15.03
CA LEU A 10 24.24 -39.01 -15.73
C LEU A 10 25.09 -40.10 -16.36
N LEU A 11 25.27 -41.26 -15.69
CA LEU A 11 25.94 -42.46 -16.25
C LEU A 11 25.13 -43.09 -17.41
N ALA A 12 23.79 -43.22 -17.29
CA ALA A 12 22.95 -43.81 -18.33
C ALA A 12 22.93 -42.97 -19.62
N LEU A 13 23.02 -41.61 -19.48
CA LEU A 13 23.05 -40.68 -20.64
C LEU A 13 24.42 -40.64 -21.32
N ALA A 14 25.50 -40.95 -20.61
CA ALA A 14 26.83 -41.14 -21.18
C ALA A 14 26.87 -42.37 -22.12
N PHE A 15 26.12 -43.44 -21.80
CA PHE A 15 26.06 -44.67 -22.62
C PHE A 15 25.11 -44.57 -23.85
N ALA A 16 24.09 -43.70 -23.80
CA ALA A 16 23.12 -43.60 -24.90
C ALA A 16 23.64 -42.80 -26.14
N GLY A 17 24.79 -42.15 -26.06
CA GLY A 17 25.38 -41.35 -27.11
C GLY A 17 26.38 -42.00 -28.03
N VAL A 18 26.60 -43.34 -27.88
CA VAL A 18 27.74 -44.03 -28.54
C VAL A 18 27.41 -44.70 -29.88
N PHE A 19 26.22 -44.64 -30.42
CA PHE A 19 25.94 -45.23 -31.73
C PHE A 19 25.64 -44.21 -32.83
N VAL A 20 26.45 -44.30 -33.87
CA VAL A 20 26.42 -43.73 -35.23
C VAL A 20 27.29 -42.46 -35.39
N PHE A 21 28.55 -42.68 -35.80
CA PHE A 21 29.15 -42.00 -36.94
C PHE A 21 30.45 -42.65 -37.34
N GLY A 22 30.61 -42.92 -38.63
CA GLY A 22 31.67 -43.68 -39.23
C GLY A 22 33.08 -43.06 -39.11
N GLN A 23 34.10 -43.96 -39.13
CA GLN A 23 35.52 -43.65 -39.14
C GLN A 23 35.90 -42.70 -40.27
N THR A 24 36.33 -41.49 -39.92
CA THR A 24 37.17 -40.65 -40.81
C THR A 24 38.33 -40.10 -39.98
N ALA A 25 39.52 -40.25 -40.55
CA ALA A 25 40.83 -39.97 -39.96
C ALA A 25 40.93 -38.66 -39.18
N TRP A 26 41.16 -38.78 -37.86
CA TRP A 26 41.49 -37.70 -36.94
C TRP A 26 43.00 -37.73 -36.61
N ALA A 27 43.83 -37.63 -37.66
CA ALA A 27 45.26 -37.47 -37.45
C ALA A 27 45.53 -35.95 -37.18
N ASN A 28 46.11 -35.65 -35.99
CA ASN A 28 46.70 -34.37 -35.61
C ASN A 28 45.73 -33.25 -35.17
N VAL A 29 44.83 -33.54 -34.20
CA VAL A 29 44.28 -32.42 -33.39
C VAL A 29 45.19 -32.28 -32.17
N ALA A 30 45.95 -31.15 -32.10
CA ALA A 30 46.69 -30.80 -30.89
C ALA A 30 45.78 -30.85 -29.65
N PRO A 31 46.23 -31.41 -28.53
CA PRO A 31 45.39 -31.47 -27.34
C PRO A 31 44.89 -30.07 -27.03
N TRP A 32 43.57 -29.94 -26.85
CA TRP A 32 42.93 -28.67 -26.49
C TRP A 32 43.40 -28.26 -25.10
N ASN A 33 44.37 -27.38 -25.01
CA ASN A 33 44.99 -26.91 -23.79
C ASN A 33 44.67 -25.40 -23.64
N VAL A 34 43.61 -25.07 -22.97
CA VAL A 34 43.15 -23.70 -22.77
C VAL A 34 43.21 -23.33 -21.29
N ASN A 35 44.18 -22.49 -20.96
CA ASN A 35 44.25 -21.84 -19.68
C ASN A 35 43.46 -20.53 -19.74
N VAL A 36 42.54 -20.31 -18.84
CA VAL A 36 41.79 -19.07 -18.66
C VAL A 36 42.04 -18.50 -17.29
N GLN A 37 41.86 -17.20 -17.14
CA GLN A 37 41.94 -16.50 -15.87
C GLN A 37 40.63 -15.78 -15.59
N VAL A 38 39.95 -16.12 -14.51
CA VAL A 38 38.78 -15.37 -14.03
C VAL A 38 39.27 -14.32 -13.03
N CYS A 39 38.92 -13.05 -13.25
CA CYS A 39 39.47 -11.92 -12.52
C CYS A 39 38.35 -11.03 -11.97
N HIS A 40 38.48 -10.61 -10.70
CA HIS A 40 37.67 -9.56 -10.09
C HIS A 40 38.40 -8.94 -8.91
N ASP A 41 38.46 -7.59 -8.84
CA ASP A 41 39.04 -6.80 -7.74
C ASP A 41 40.44 -7.32 -7.25
N GLY A 42 41.32 -7.62 -8.21
CA GLY A 42 42.67 -8.11 -7.92
C GLY A 42 42.75 -9.60 -7.59
N VAL A 43 41.65 -10.31 -7.42
CA VAL A 43 41.62 -11.78 -7.30
C VAL A 43 41.66 -12.39 -8.69
N VAL A 44 42.56 -13.34 -8.89
CA VAL A 44 42.73 -14.04 -10.16
C VAL A 44 42.71 -15.54 -9.91
N VAL A 45 41.78 -16.25 -10.54
CA VAL A 45 41.71 -17.71 -10.51
C VAL A 45 42.08 -18.25 -11.88
N SER A 46 43.17 -19.03 -11.93
CA SER A 46 43.57 -19.72 -13.16
C SER A 46 42.86 -21.08 -13.25
N TYR A 47 42.33 -21.38 -14.40
CA TYR A 47 41.62 -22.62 -14.68
C TYR A 47 42.09 -23.24 -16.00
N ASN A 48 42.54 -24.51 -15.94
CA ASN A 48 42.94 -25.27 -17.12
C ASN A 48 41.76 -26.10 -17.57
N LEU A 49 41.19 -25.75 -18.75
CA LEU A 49 40.04 -26.42 -19.30
C LEU A 49 40.38 -27.84 -19.80
N SER A 50 41.65 -28.13 -20.17
CA SER A 50 42.08 -29.43 -20.70
C SER A 50 42.29 -30.46 -19.63
N GLU A 51 42.69 -30.08 -18.41
CA GLU A 51 42.93 -31.01 -17.28
C GLU A 51 41.64 -31.50 -16.62
N ARG A 52 40.51 -30.91 -16.94
CA ARG A 52 39.21 -31.11 -16.29
C ARG A 52 38.21 -31.87 -17.18
N ILE A 53 38.69 -32.68 -18.10
CA ILE A 53 37.87 -33.57 -18.92
C ILE A 53 37.68 -34.87 -18.15
N LEU A 54 36.48 -35.42 -18.20
CA LEU A 54 36.11 -36.61 -17.42
C LEU A 54 37.05 -37.80 -17.74
N PRO A 55 37.54 -38.57 -16.74
CA PRO A 55 38.55 -39.60 -16.91
C PRO A 55 38.13 -40.82 -17.72
N GLN A 56 36.90 -40.90 -18.19
CA GLN A 56 36.34 -42.06 -18.87
C GLN A 56 36.17 -41.86 -20.40
N ASP A 57 36.60 -40.72 -20.94
CA ASP A 57 36.48 -40.47 -22.37
C ASP A 57 37.73 -40.93 -23.11
N ASP A 58 37.56 -41.73 -24.17
CA ASP A 58 38.64 -42.07 -25.07
C ASP A 58 39.26 -40.82 -25.74
N ALA A 59 40.50 -40.93 -26.19
CA ALA A 59 41.23 -39.82 -26.81
C ALA A 59 40.43 -39.11 -27.95
N ASP A 60 39.59 -39.86 -28.67
CA ASP A 60 38.72 -39.36 -29.74
C ASP A 60 37.51 -38.59 -29.20
N SER A 61 37.01 -39.00 -28.05
CA SER A 61 35.91 -38.28 -27.39
C SER A 61 36.36 -36.96 -26.75
N HIS A 62 37.61 -36.85 -26.32
CA HIS A 62 38.20 -35.63 -25.78
C HIS A 62 38.20 -34.46 -26.77
N ALA A 63 38.58 -34.72 -28.04
CA ALA A 63 38.55 -33.71 -29.07
C ALA A 63 37.13 -33.24 -29.39
N TYR A 64 36.19 -34.18 -29.32
CA TYR A 64 34.79 -33.92 -29.62
C TYR A 64 34.06 -33.19 -28.47
N TYR A 65 34.21 -33.63 -27.23
CA TYR A 65 33.56 -33.01 -26.06
C TYR A 65 34.29 -31.76 -25.54
N GLY A 66 35.54 -31.54 -25.93
CA GLY A 66 36.34 -30.41 -25.53
C GLY A 66 35.95 -29.09 -26.18
N SER A 67 35.27 -29.10 -27.34
CA SER A 67 34.95 -27.85 -28.03
C SER A 67 33.85 -27.05 -27.32
N ALA A 68 34.01 -25.73 -27.28
CA ALA A 68 33.04 -24.79 -26.70
C ALA A 68 31.62 -25.01 -27.23
N LYS A 69 31.49 -25.25 -28.56
CA LYS A 69 30.22 -25.49 -29.24
C LYS A 69 29.51 -26.74 -28.72
N ILE A 70 30.24 -27.80 -28.50
CA ILE A 70 29.67 -29.08 -28.03
C ILE A 70 29.28 -28.98 -26.55
N LYS A 71 30.12 -28.38 -25.72
CA LYS A 71 29.78 -28.13 -24.30
C LYS A 71 28.51 -27.25 -24.19
N ALA A 72 28.36 -26.23 -25.02
CA ALA A 72 27.16 -25.40 -25.04
C ALA A 72 25.89 -26.17 -25.46
N VAL A 73 25.98 -27.02 -26.48
CA VAL A 73 24.86 -27.86 -26.94
C VAL A 73 24.50 -28.87 -25.83
N ARG A 74 25.49 -29.54 -25.23
CA ARG A 74 25.29 -30.53 -24.20
C ARG A 74 24.72 -29.90 -22.93
N CYS A 75 25.18 -28.71 -22.56
CA CYS A 75 24.62 -27.95 -21.46
C CYS A 75 23.11 -27.70 -21.66
N ARG A 76 22.72 -27.23 -22.84
CA ARG A 76 21.30 -26.99 -23.15
C ARG A 76 20.48 -28.29 -23.07
N GLN A 77 20.94 -29.38 -23.64
CA GLN A 77 20.25 -30.66 -23.62
C GLN A 77 20.03 -31.16 -22.17
N LEU A 78 21.05 -31.06 -21.31
CA LEU A 78 20.96 -31.50 -19.93
C LEU A 78 19.99 -30.62 -19.10
N LEU A 79 19.97 -29.31 -19.35
CA LEU A 79 19.02 -28.39 -18.72
C LEU A 79 17.57 -28.64 -19.18
N GLU A 80 17.37 -28.92 -20.49
CA GLU A 80 16.06 -29.29 -21.04
C GLU A 80 15.50 -30.58 -20.45
N LEU A 81 16.39 -31.51 -20.02
CA LEU A 81 16.02 -32.71 -19.27
C LEU A 81 15.69 -32.44 -17.80
N GLY A 82 15.72 -31.19 -17.36
CA GLY A 82 15.38 -30.78 -16.00
C GLY A 82 16.47 -31.01 -14.96
N LEU A 83 17.72 -31.21 -15.39
CA LEU A 83 18.85 -31.35 -14.44
C LEU A 83 19.19 -29.99 -13.81
N PRO A 84 19.57 -29.97 -12.51
CA PRO A 84 19.96 -28.73 -11.83
C PRO A 84 21.15 -28.05 -12.52
N GLN A 85 21.06 -26.75 -12.74
CA GLN A 85 22.07 -25.98 -13.46
C GLN A 85 23.48 -26.12 -12.87
N ASP A 86 23.62 -26.02 -11.55
CA ASP A 86 24.91 -26.13 -10.86
C ASP A 86 25.54 -27.52 -11.07
N ALA A 87 24.72 -28.58 -11.09
CA ALA A 87 25.20 -29.94 -11.37
C ALA A 87 25.64 -30.10 -12.82
N VAL A 88 24.95 -29.47 -13.78
CA VAL A 88 25.31 -29.49 -15.20
C VAL A 88 26.61 -28.74 -15.43
N PHE A 89 26.78 -27.56 -14.82
CA PHE A 89 27.99 -26.77 -14.96
C PHE A 89 29.20 -27.46 -14.34
N GLU A 90 29.05 -28.04 -13.14
CA GLU A 90 30.09 -28.82 -12.50
C GLU A 90 30.47 -30.09 -13.29
N TYR A 91 29.48 -30.75 -13.92
CA TYR A 91 29.73 -31.91 -14.77
C TYR A 91 30.53 -31.59 -16.02
N LEU A 92 30.17 -30.45 -16.69
CA LEU A 92 30.83 -30.02 -17.92
C LEU A 92 32.16 -29.26 -17.69
N LEU A 93 32.31 -28.62 -16.53
CA LEU A 93 33.53 -27.94 -16.08
C LEU A 93 33.83 -28.32 -14.64
N PRO A 94 34.49 -29.50 -14.39
CA PRO A 94 34.81 -29.97 -13.03
C PRO A 94 35.61 -28.91 -12.26
N GLY A 95 35.18 -28.61 -11.02
CA GLY A 95 35.74 -27.54 -10.18
C GLY A 95 35.19 -26.13 -10.47
N PHE A 96 34.15 -26.01 -11.30
CA PHE A 96 33.46 -24.74 -11.52
C PHE A 96 32.89 -24.15 -10.24
N SER A 97 32.34 -25.00 -9.38
CA SER A 97 31.83 -24.62 -8.05
C SER A 97 32.91 -24.01 -7.15
N ASP A 98 34.16 -24.48 -7.25
CA ASP A 98 35.26 -23.94 -6.43
C ASP A 98 35.68 -22.55 -6.94
N ILE A 99 35.59 -22.30 -8.26
CA ILE A 99 35.80 -20.96 -8.81
C ILE A 99 34.74 -20.01 -8.24
N ILE A 100 33.45 -20.42 -8.27
CA ILE A 100 32.36 -19.60 -7.72
C ILE A 100 32.62 -19.26 -6.25
N LYS A 101 32.98 -20.27 -5.42
CA LYS A 101 33.27 -20.09 -3.99
C LYS A 101 34.40 -19.06 -3.75
N THR A 102 35.42 -19.05 -4.62
CA THR A 102 36.51 -18.08 -4.48
C THR A 102 36.03 -16.63 -4.60
N PHE A 103 34.91 -16.40 -5.28
CA PHE A 103 34.31 -15.10 -5.47
C PHE A 103 33.06 -14.87 -4.59
N ASP A 104 32.82 -15.67 -3.54
CA ASP A 104 31.69 -15.51 -2.63
C ASP A 104 31.63 -14.13 -1.96
N PHE A 105 32.78 -13.45 -1.83
CA PHE A 105 32.84 -12.08 -1.30
C PHE A 105 32.11 -11.03 -2.16
N VAL A 106 31.80 -11.35 -3.41
CA VAL A 106 30.99 -10.51 -4.30
C VAL A 106 29.51 -10.60 -3.95
N CYS A 107 29.08 -11.71 -3.32
CA CYS A 107 27.69 -11.95 -3.03
C CYS A 107 27.16 -11.01 -1.95
N VAL A 108 26.16 -10.23 -2.30
CA VAL A 108 25.43 -9.32 -1.40
C VAL A 108 23.98 -9.75 -1.41
N GLN A 109 23.44 -10.06 -0.24
CA GLN A 109 22.02 -10.38 -0.14
C GLN A 109 21.18 -9.14 -0.45
N LYS A 110 20.21 -9.30 -1.33
CA LYS A 110 19.22 -8.25 -1.61
C LYS A 110 18.40 -7.95 -0.36
N VAL A 111 18.30 -6.67 -0.02
CA VAL A 111 17.41 -6.17 1.02
C VAL A 111 16.57 -5.05 0.43
N ASP A 112 15.25 -5.20 0.42
CA ASP A 112 14.35 -4.16 -0.06
C ASP A 112 14.25 -3.02 0.97
N SER A 113 14.14 -1.77 0.49
CA SER A 113 13.81 -0.62 1.34
C SER A 113 12.48 -0.85 2.06
N THR A 114 12.37 -0.34 3.26
CA THR A 114 11.16 -0.45 4.06
C THR A 114 10.59 0.92 4.44
N VAL A 115 9.31 0.95 4.75
CA VAL A 115 8.61 2.12 5.27
C VAL A 115 7.82 1.72 6.52
N THR A 116 7.94 2.52 7.56
CA THR A 116 7.09 2.46 8.75
C THR A 116 6.34 3.76 8.90
N PHE A 117 5.11 3.67 9.42
CA PHE A 117 4.25 4.82 9.64
C PHE A 117 3.70 4.79 11.07
N GLY A 118 3.71 5.94 11.72
CA GLY A 118 3.18 6.09 13.06
C GLY A 118 2.74 7.54 13.34
N LYS A 119 2.51 7.86 14.60
CA LYS A 119 2.02 9.19 15.01
C LYS A 119 2.95 10.35 14.60
N LYS A 120 4.24 10.07 14.42
CA LYS A 120 5.25 11.06 13.99
C LYS A 120 5.45 11.14 12.47
N GLY A 121 4.68 10.34 11.69
CA GLY A 121 4.80 10.27 10.23
C GLY A 121 5.56 9.05 9.73
N PHE A 122 6.17 9.18 8.54
CA PHE A 122 6.89 8.11 7.86
C PHE A 122 8.37 8.07 8.22
N THR A 123 8.89 6.85 8.41
CA THR A 123 10.33 6.58 8.49
C THR A 123 10.68 5.57 7.40
N TYR A 124 11.72 5.84 6.62
CA TYR A 124 12.19 5.00 5.52
C TYR A 124 13.56 4.45 5.87
N THR A 125 13.78 3.17 5.55
CA THR A 125 15.09 2.52 5.64
C THR A 125 15.54 2.16 4.23
N GLU A 126 16.75 2.54 3.86
CA GLU A 126 17.33 2.22 2.56
C GLU A 126 17.55 0.72 2.43
N GLY A 127 17.30 0.21 1.23
CA GLY A 127 17.59 -1.16 0.84
C GLY A 127 19.01 -1.28 0.26
N VAL A 128 19.39 -2.50 -0.03
CA VAL A 128 20.67 -2.84 -0.64
C VAL A 128 20.40 -3.72 -1.87
N ASP A 129 20.98 -3.35 -3.02
CA ASP A 129 20.92 -4.20 -4.20
C ASP A 129 21.66 -5.51 -3.95
N GLY A 130 21.03 -6.61 -4.31
CA GLY A 130 21.66 -7.91 -4.30
C GLY A 130 22.70 -8.03 -5.42
N LYS A 131 23.78 -8.75 -5.14
CA LYS A 131 24.80 -9.11 -6.14
C LYS A 131 25.15 -10.57 -5.99
N GLU A 132 25.36 -11.26 -7.09
CA GLU A 132 25.86 -12.62 -7.12
C GLU A 132 26.68 -12.86 -8.39
N VAL A 133 27.48 -13.91 -8.40
CA VAL A 133 28.17 -14.32 -9.60
C VAL A 133 27.13 -14.83 -10.60
N ASP A 134 27.11 -14.25 -11.81
CA ASP A 134 26.31 -14.77 -12.93
C ASP A 134 26.96 -16.07 -13.43
N LYS A 135 26.56 -17.18 -12.81
CA LYS A 135 27.10 -18.51 -13.11
C LYS A 135 26.94 -18.89 -14.60
N SER A 136 25.81 -18.53 -15.21
CA SER A 136 25.56 -18.81 -16.61
C SER A 136 26.49 -18.04 -17.51
N ALA A 137 26.59 -16.73 -17.32
CA ALA A 137 27.48 -15.90 -18.10
C ALA A 137 28.95 -16.32 -17.93
N LEU A 138 29.38 -16.66 -16.70
CA LEU A 138 30.72 -17.15 -16.43
C LEU A 138 30.97 -18.49 -17.12
N PHE A 139 30.07 -19.46 -17.01
CA PHE A 139 30.19 -20.77 -17.65
C PHE A 139 30.37 -20.60 -19.18
N TYR A 140 29.50 -19.82 -19.82
CA TYR A 140 29.59 -19.60 -21.26
C TYR A 140 30.84 -18.79 -21.66
N ALA A 141 31.27 -17.83 -20.85
CA ALA A 141 32.52 -17.12 -21.09
C ALA A 141 33.73 -18.07 -21.03
N MET A 142 33.78 -18.98 -20.06
CA MET A 142 34.85 -19.96 -19.90
C MET A 142 34.92 -20.96 -21.04
N ILE A 143 33.81 -21.58 -21.45
CA ILE A 143 33.80 -22.57 -22.51
C ILE A 143 34.10 -21.98 -23.93
N ASN A 144 33.90 -20.67 -24.09
CA ASN A 144 34.19 -19.95 -25.33
C ASN A 144 35.55 -19.24 -25.32
N ALA A 145 36.30 -19.32 -24.22
CA ALA A 145 37.56 -18.61 -24.08
C ALA A 145 38.69 -19.19 -24.90
N SER A 146 39.59 -18.34 -25.36
CA SER A 146 40.85 -18.73 -26.00
C SER A 146 41.98 -18.83 -24.95
N GLY A 147 43.04 -19.56 -25.28
CA GLY A 147 44.20 -19.74 -24.40
C GLY A 147 44.81 -18.41 -23.92
N GLY A 148 45.03 -18.29 -22.61
CA GLY A 148 45.56 -17.10 -21.99
C GLY A 148 44.54 -15.97 -21.77
N GLN A 149 43.28 -16.16 -22.12
CA GLN A 149 42.25 -15.13 -21.99
C GLN A 149 41.95 -14.83 -20.53
N LYS A 150 41.84 -13.52 -20.22
CA LYS A 150 41.33 -13.02 -18.96
C LYS A 150 39.81 -12.79 -19.09
N ILE A 151 39.06 -13.39 -18.20
CA ILE A 151 37.60 -13.26 -18.12
C ILE A 151 37.28 -12.38 -16.91
N ALA A 152 36.71 -11.21 -17.12
CA ALA A 152 36.15 -10.43 -16.04
C ALA A 152 34.95 -11.19 -15.43
N LEU A 153 34.91 -11.32 -14.11
CA LEU A 153 33.82 -12.03 -13.42
C LEU A 153 32.47 -11.39 -13.74
N PRO A 154 31.54 -12.11 -14.36
CA PRO A 154 30.20 -11.60 -14.58
C PRO A 154 29.43 -11.54 -13.27
N ILE A 155 28.80 -10.40 -12.98
CA ILE A 155 28.01 -10.16 -11.76
C ILE A 155 26.60 -9.83 -12.15
N ALA A 156 25.65 -10.61 -11.65
CA ALA A 156 24.24 -10.32 -11.72
C ALA A 156 23.86 -9.37 -10.57
N THR A 157 23.07 -8.34 -10.87
CA THR A 157 22.56 -7.39 -9.87
C THR A 157 21.05 -7.50 -9.78
N HIS A 158 20.55 -7.77 -8.57
CA HIS A 158 19.13 -7.82 -8.25
C HIS A 158 18.73 -6.52 -7.59
N LYS A 159 18.01 -5.67 -8.33
CA LYS A 159 17.59 -4.36 -7.83
C LYS A 159 16.68 -4.49 -6.62
N SER A 160 17.00 -3.74 -5.56
CA SER A 160 16.12 -3.56 -4.40
C SER A 160 15.01 -2.55 -4.73
N VAL A 161 13.90 -2.64 -4.00
CA VAL A 161 12.90 -1.56 -4.00
C VAL A 161 13.54 -0.30 -3.43
N MET A 162 13.49 0.80 -4.16
CA MET A 162 14.10 2.05 -3.73
C MET A 162 13.17 2.86 -2.82
N VAL A 163 13.74 3.64 -1.88
CA VAL A 163 12.99 4.59 -1.05
C VAL A 163 12.20 5.60 -1.89
N SER A 164 12.69 6.00 -3.06
CA SER A 164 11.96 6.89 -3.98
C SER A 164 10.64 6.28 -4.47
N GLU A 165 10.58 4.96 -4.64
CA GLU A 165 9.36 4.24 -5.02
C GLU A 165 8.39 4.16 -3.83
N LEU A 166 8.89 3.86 -2.63
CA LEU A 166 8.08 3.89 -1.41
C LEU A 166 7.49 5.28 -1.16
N LYS A 167 8.26 6.35 -1.35
CA LYS A 167 7.78 7.74 -1.22
C LYS A 167 6.67 8.08 -2.21
N ARG A 168 6.73 7.58 -3.44
CA ARG A 168 5.61 7.74 -4.40
C ARG A 168 4.33 7.07 -3.91
N ASN A 169 4.45 5.89 -3.29
CA ASN A 169 3.31 5.12 -2.78
C ASN A 169 2.86 5.55 -1.38
N THR A 170 3.50 6.55 -0.78
CA THR A 170 3.13 7.18 0.50
C THR A 170 2.86 8.67 0.36
N ALA A 171 2.51 9.13 -0.83
CA ALA A 171 2.12 10.53 -1.07
C ALA A 171 0.72 10.83 -0.52
N ILE A 172 0.40 12.11 -0.34
CA ILE A 172 -0.95 12.54 0.06
C ILE A 172 -1.93 12.18 -1.07
N LYS A 173 -2.84 11.27 -0.75
CA LYS A 173 -3.91 10.79 -1.66
C LYS A 173 -5.20 11.58 -1.47
N GLY A 174 -5.50 11.97 -0.21
CA GLY A 174 -6.65 12.80 0.13
C GLY A 174 -6.42 13.56 1.43
N LYS A 175 -6.93 14.80 1.50
CA LYS A 175 -6.82 15.67 2.67
C LYS A 175 -8.11 16.45 2.86
N PHE A 176 -8.58 16.52 4.12
CA PHE A 176 -9.74 17.34 4.45
C PHE A 176 -9.60 17.95 5.84
N THR A 177 -10.16 19.17 5.98
CA THR A 177 -10.09 19.93 7.23
C THR A 177 -11.47 20.48 7.59
N THR A 178 -11.85 20.41 8.86
CA THR A 178 -13.01 21.08 9.43
C THR A 178 -12.60 21.94 10.63
N SER A 179 -13.37 23.01 10.89
CA SER A 179 -13.13 23.89 12.04
C SER A 179 -13.98 23.46 13.23
N PHE A 180 -13.37 23.47 14.42
CA PHE A 180 -14.05 23.38 15.72
C PHE A 180 -13.64 24.54 16.65
N ALA A 181 -13.18 25.66 16.08
CA ALA A 181 -12.66 26.80 16.83
C ALA A 181 -13.69 27.44 17.76
N SER A 182 -14.99 27.43 17.40
CA SER A 182 -16.09 27.94 18.23
C SER A 182 -16.58 26.97 19.30
N SER A 183 -15.99 25.76 19.40
CA SER A 183 -16.43 24.71 20.33
C SER A 183 -15.95 24.99 21.76
N GLY A 184 -16.79 24.65 22.72
CA GLY A 184 -16.41 24.65 24.15
C GLY A 184 -15.32 23.62 24.49
N GLN A 185 -14.69 23.76 25.63
CA GLN A 185 -13.52 22.97 26.05
C GLN A 185 -13.76 21.45 26.00
N ASN A 186 -14.89 20.97 26.54
CA ASN A 186 -15.21 19.54 26.54
C ASN A 186 -15.31 18.96 25.13
N ARG A 187 -15.94 19.69 24.21
CA ARG A 187 -16.06 19.27 22.83
C ARG A 187 -14.70 19.27 22.11
N ARG A 188 -13.86 20.28 22.36
CA ARG A 188 -12.47 20.31 21.85
C ARG A 188 -11.65 19.13 22.35
N HIS A 189 -11.79 18.79 23.64
CA HIS A 189 -11.14 17.63 24.23
C HIS A 189 -11.57 16.32 23.56
N ASN A 190 -12.88 16.12 23.34
CA ASN A 190 -13.40 14.92 22.68
C ASN A 190 -12.92 14.78 21.23
N VAL A 191 -12.93 15.90 20.47
CA VAL A 191 -12.42 15.92 19.08
C VAL A 191 -10.95 15.54 19.04
N LYS A 192 -10.12 16.14 19.91
CA LYS A 192 -8.69 15.82 19.98
C LYS A 192 -8.46 14.35 20.34
N ARG A 193 -9.13 13.85 21.38
CA ARG A 193 -9.01 12.47 21.84
C ARG A 193 -9.33 11.46 20.74
N ALA A 194 -10.46 11.64 20.04
CA ALA A 194 -10.85 10.74 18.95
C ALA A 194 -9.89 10.85 17.74
N ALA A 195 -9.40 12.05 17.43
CA ALA A 195 -8.41 12.25 16.38
C ALA A 195 -7.07 11.57 16.71
N ASP A 196 -6.60 11.69 17.97
CA ASP A 196 -5.36 11.07 18.44
C ASP A 196 -5.40 9.53 18.35
N SER A 197 -6.59 8.91 18.53
CA SER A 197 -6.78 7.46 18.35
C SER A 197 -6.64 7.02 16.88
N LEU A 198 -6.92 7.90 15.94
CA LEU A 198 -6.90 7.65 14.50
C LEU A 198 -5.57 8.04 13.83
N ASN A 199 -4.70 8.77 14.56
CA ASN A 199 -3.43 9.21 14.05
C ASN A 199 -2.39 8.09 14.04
N GLY A 200 -1.81 7.80 12.88
CA GLY A 200 -0.78 6.78 12.70
C GLY A 200 -1.33 5.40 12.31
N ILE A 201 -2.59 5.31 11.90
CA ILE A 201 -3.21 4.05 11.47
C ILE A 201 -2.74 3.67 10.06
N THR A 202 -2.43 2.38 9.90
CA THR A 202 -2.15 1.76 8.60
C THR A 202 -3.21 0.71 8.30
N VAL A 203 -3.82 0.78 7.12
CA VAL A 203 -4.79 -0.20 6.62
C VAL A 203 -4.15 -0.93 5.43
N GLN A 204 -3.73 -2.17 5.66
CA GLN A 204 -3.09 -3.01 4.65
C GLN A 204 -4.05 -3.35 3.49
N PRO A 205 -3.55 -3.69 2.29
CA PRO A 205 -4.36 -4.20 1.20
C PRO A 205 -5.30 -5.32 1.64
N GLY A 206 -6.56 -5.27 1.22
CA GLY A 206 -7.60 -6.24 1.56
C GLY A 206 -8.16 -6.16 2.99
N LYS A 207 -7.55 -5.37 3.89
CA LYS A 207 -8.02 -5.24 5.28
C LYS A 207 -9.15 -4.25 5.41
N GLN A 208 -10.02 -4.51 6.39
CA GLN A 208 -11.12 -3.63 6.76
C GLN A 208 -10.70 -2.65 7.86
N PHE A 209 -11.28 -1.47 7.81
CA PHE A 209 -11.21 -0.44 8.83
C PHE A 209 -12.61 -0.23 9.44
N SER A 210 -12.68 -0.05 10.74
CA SER A 210 -13.86 0.34 11.50
C SER A 210 -13.52 1.52 12.42
N PHE A 211 -14.24 2.62 12.27
CA PHE A 211 -14.06 3.79 13.09
C PHE A 211 -14.32 3.46 14.57
N ASN A 212 -15.42 2.73 14.84
CA ASN A 212 -15.80 2.39 16.22
C ASN A 212 -14.81 1.42 16.88
N GLN A 213 -14.21 0.49 16.13
CA GLN A 213 -13.18 -0.39 16.69
C GLN A 213 -11.91 0.38 17.09
N VAL A 214 -11.50 1.38 16.29
CA VAL A 214 -10.29 2.17 16.56
C VAL A 214 -10.51 3.18 17.69
N VAL A 215 -11.63 3.91 17.68
CA VAL A 215 -11.91 4.99 18.63
C VAL A 215 -12.45 4.46 19.97
N GLY A 216 -13.13 3.31 19.96
CA GLY A 216 -13.75 2.70 21.11
C GLY A 216 -15.06 3.37 21.53
N GLU A 217 -15.61 2.92 22.64
CA GLU A 217 -16.83 3.46 23.23
C GLU A 217 -16.58 4.85 23.85
N ARG A 218 -17.55 5.76 23.69
CA ARG A 218 -17.46 7.15 24.13
C ARG A 218 -18.08 7.28 25.53
N THR A 219 -17.38 6.80 26.55
CA THR A 219 -17.78 6.87 27.92
C THR A 219 -16.88 7.81 28.73
N VAL A 220 -17.30 8.17 29.92
CA VAL A 220 -16.50 8.97 30.86
C VAL A 220 -15.25 8.21 31.30
N GLU A 221 -15.38 6.90 31.51
CA GLU A 221 -14.27 5.99 31.87
C GLU A 221 -13.21 5.95 30.77
N ASN A 222 -13.64 6.01 29.48
CA ASN A 222 -12.76 6.15 28.35
C ASN A 222 -12.28 7.58 28.12
N GLY A 223 -12.49 8.50 29.09
CA GLY A 223 -11.99 9.86 29.12
C GLY A 223 -12.73 10.84 28.20
N TYR A 224 -13.93 10.51 27.71
CA TYR A 224 -14.79 11.46 27.00
C TYR A 224 -15.58 12.34 27.98
N LYS A 225 -15.90 13.55 27.54
CA LYS A 225 -16.63 14.55 28.35
C LYS A 225 -18.00 14.83 27.74
N THR A 226 -18.93 15.27 28.61
CA THR A 226 -20.25 15.73 28.19
C THR A 226 -20.12 17.00 27.33
N ALA A 227 -20.75 16.99 26.15
CA ALA A 227 -20.84 18.12 25.24
C ALA A 227 -22.09 17.95 24.36
N LYS A 228 -22.44 18.95 23.54
CA LYS A 228 -23.59 18.86 22.63
C LYS A 228 -23.44 17.76 21.59
N VAL A 229 -24.46 16.89 21.52
CA VAL A 229 -24.65 15.81 20.51
C VAL A 229 -25.94 16.09 19.74
N ILE A 230 -26.06 15.53 18.52
CA ILE A 230 -27.30 15.53 17.73
C ILE A 230 -28.02 14.22 18.05
N SER A 231 -29.22 14.28 18.67
CA SER A 231 -30.11 13.16 18.91
C SER A 231 -31.52 13.54 18.49
N ASP A 232 -32.16 12.69 17.68
CA ASP A 232 -33.56 12.83 17.19
C ASP A 232 -33.91 14.17 16.53
N GLY A 233 -32.91 14.86 15.95
CA GLY A 233 -33.09 16.17 15.33
C GLY A 233 -32.87 17.34 16.29
N PHE A 234 -32.27 17.12 17.46
CA PHE A 234 -32.00 18.15 18.45
C PHE A 234 -30.56 18.10 18.96
N TYR A 235 -30.10 19.26 19.46
CA TYR A 235 -28.85 19.33 20.22
C TYR A 235 -29.14 19.10 21.71
N THR A 236 -28.66 17.97 22.22
CA THR A 236 -28.77 17.60 23.65
C THR A 236 -27.37 17.43 24.24
N ASP A 237 -27.28 17.38 25.57
CA ASP A 237 -26.05 17.08 26.26
C ASP A 237 -25.83 15.56 26.29
N GLY A 238 -24.62 15.12 25.87
CA GLY A 238 -24.25 13.71 25.83
C GLY A 238 -22.74 13.53 25.88
N VAL A 239 -22.29 12.36 26.35
CA VAL A 239 -20.86 12.04 26.41
C VAL A 239 -20.32 11.81 24.99
N GLY A 240 -19.13 12.35 24.66
CA GLY A 240 -18.51 12.18 23.36
C GLY A 240 -18.95 13.18 22.30
N GLY A 241 -19.68 14.24 22.66
CA GLY A 241 -20.05 15.29 21.70
C GLY A 241 -18.84 15.85 20.97
N GLY A 242 -18.90 15.86 19.64
CA GLY A 242 -17.81 16.22 18.72
C GLY A 242 -17.19 15.06 17.94
N VAL A 243 -17.35 13.81 18.36
CA VAL A 243 -16.74 12.62 17.69
C VAL A 243 -17.30 12.44 16.27
N CYS A 244 -18.57 12.74 16.02
CA CYS A 244 -19.13 12.70 14.66
C CYS A 244 -18.49 13.73 13.69
N GLN A 245 -17.89 14.81 14.18
CA GLN A 245 -17.08 15.69 13.35
C GLN A 245 -15.78 15.01 12.96
N VAL A 246 -15.21 14.18 13.85
CA VAL A 246 -13.97 13.42 13.56
C VAL A 246 -14.23 12.39 12.46
N SER A 247 -15.29 11.58 12.58
CA SER A 247 -15.67 10.63 11.54
C SER A 247 -16.00 11.30 10.22
N THR A 248 -16.73 12.42 10.25
CA THR A 248 -17.06 13.21 9.04
C THR A 248 -15.82 13.78 8.36
N THR A 249 -14.85 14.29 9.13
CA THR A 249 -13.61 14.83 8.55
C THR A 249 -12.78 13.73 7.91
N LEU A 250 -12.64 12.58 8.57
CA LEU A 250 -11.97 11.39 8.00
C LEU A 250 -12.71 10.88 6.76
N TYR A 251 -14.05 10.78 6.81
CA TYR A 251 -14.87 10.38 5.66
C TYR A 251 -14.56 11.20 4.42
N ASN A 252 -14.49 12.50 4.56
CA ASN A 252 -14.20 13.39 3.44
C ASN A 252 -12.75 13.29 2.94
N ALA A 253 -11.79 13.06 3.83
CA ALA A 253 -10.41 12.78 3.43
C ALA A 253 -10.32 11.47 2.64
N LEU A 254 -11.07 10.44 3.06
CA LEU A 254 -11.16 9.15 2.35
C LEU A 254 -11.84 9.30 0.99
N LEU A 255 -12.93 10.06 0.88
CA LEU A 255 -13.58 10.35 -0.41
C LEU A 255 -12.61 11.01 -1.40
N LEU A 256 -11.83 11.99 -0.93
CA LEU A 256 -10.80 12.65 -1.75
C LEU A 256 -9.61 11.73 -2.07
N ALA A 257 -9.45 10.65 -1.30
CA ALA A 257 -8.49 9.57 -1.56
C ALA A 257 -9.05 8.45 -2.45
N ASP A 258 -10.24 8.64 -3.08
CA ASP A 258 -10.94 7.62 -3.88
C ASP A 258 -11.34 6.37 -3.09
N VAL A 259 -11.55 6.53 -1.80
CA VAL A 259 -12.08 5.49 -0.91
C VAL A 259 -13.47 5.90 -0.47
N ILE A 260 -14.47 5.06 -0.74
CA ILE A 260 -15.87 5.36 -0.39
C ILE A 260 -16.29 4.49 0.80
N PRO A 261 -16.25 5.05 2.03
CA PRO A 261 -16.67 4.31 3.21
C PRO A 261 -18.19 4.07 3.23
N LYS A 262 -18.59 3.00 3.90
CA LYS A 262 -20.00 2.78 4.30
C LYS A 262 -20.22 3.54 5.61
N CYS A 263 -21.26 4.39 5.64
CA CYS A 263 -21.65 5.16 6.82
C CYS A 263 -23.10 5.62 6.71
N HIS A 264 -23.64 6.20 7.78
CA HIS A 264 -24.97 6.80 7.85
C HIS A 264 -24.87 8.33 7.91
N ALA A 265 -25.90 9.01 7.40
CA ALA A 265 -26.06 10.45 7.58
C ALA A 265 -26.66 10.77 8.95
N HIS A 266 -26.42 11.99 9.44
CA HIS A 266 -27.12 12.51 10.60
C HIS A 266 -28.59 12.82 10.28
N SER A 267 -29.38 13.00 11.33
CA SER A 267 -30.77 13.47 11.16
C SER A 267 -30.88 14.93 10.69
N LEU A 268 -29.87 15.76 11.00
CA LEU A 268 -29.71 17.16 10.58
C LEU A 268 -28.41 17.34 9.81
N VAL A 269 -28.36 18.33 8.91
CA VAL A 269 -27.11 18.70 8.25
C VAL A 269 -26.15 19.33 9.25
N PRO A 270 -24.96 18.76 9.52
CA PRO A 270 -23.99 19.38 10.40
C PRO A 270 -23.40 20.66 9.79
N SER A 271 -23.20 21.69 10.62
CA SER A 271 -22.75 23.03 10.15
C SER A 271 -21.31 23.05 9.58
N TYR A 272 -20.51 22.02 9.81
CA TYR A 272 -19.10 21.94 9.42
C TYR A 272 -18.85 21.21 8.09
N VAL A 273 -19.92 20.76 7.40
CA VAL A 273 -19.82 20.03 6.12
C VAL A 273 -21.07 20.25 5.26
N MET A 274 -20.94 20.12 3.94
CA MET A 274 -22.07 20.14 3.01
C MET A 274 -23.00 18.94 3.22
N ALA A 275 -24.29 19.11 2.97
CA ALA A 275 -25.27 18.02 3.00
C ALA A 275 -24.84 16.86 2.11
N GLY A 276 -24.97 15.63 2.61
CA GLY A 276 -24.57 14.40 1.90
C GLY A 276 -23.10 14.01 2.07
N PHE A 277 -22.31 14.76 2.85
CA PHE A 277 -20.89 14.47 3.10
C PHE A 277 -20.56 14.29 4.58
N ASP A 278 -21.53 14.08 5.42
CA ASP A 278 -21.36 13.76 6.83
C ASP A 278 -21.31 12.24 7.06
N ALA A 279 -20.72 11.82 8.16
CA ALA A 279 -20.65 10.43 8.59
C ALA A 279 -20.99 10.34 10.08
N MET A 280 -22.21 9.89 10.37
CA MET A 280 -22.68 9.64 11.73
C MET A 280 -22.05 8.35 12.26
N VAL A 281 -21.60 8.40 13.50
CA VAL A 281 -21.10 7.22 14.24
C VAL A 281 -21.72 7.19 15.65
N SER A 282 -22.13 5.99 16.07
CA SER A 282 -22.61 5.70 17.40
C SER A 282 -22.17 4.29 17.78
N TYR A 283 -21.49 4.13 18.91
CA TYR A 283 -20.95 2.83 19.31
C TYR A 283 -22.10 1.83 19.50
N GLY A 284 -21.94 0.64 18.91
CA GLY A 284 -22.94 -0.42 18.96
C GLY A 284 -24.11 -0.27 17.97
N SER A 285 -24.29 0.88 17.27
CA SER A 285 -25.45 1.09 16.39
C SER A 285 -25.11 1.64 15.00
N ALA A 286 -24.15 2.56 14.87
CA ALA A 286 -23.76 3.13 13.59
C ALA A 286 -22.24 3.28 13.50
N ASP A 287 -21.66 2.79 12.41
CA ASP A 287 -20.21 2.82 12.18
C ASP A 287 -19.88 3.41 10.81
N MET A 288 -18.63 3.86 10.69
CA MET A 288 -18.02 4.17 9.41
C MET A 288 -16.94 3.14 9.13
N THR A 289 -17.15 2.37 8.06
CA THR A 289 -16.28 1.25 7.68
C THR A 289 -15.84 1.35 6.24
N PHE A 290 -14.66 0.87 5.91
CA PHE A 290 -14.20 0.66 4.54
C PHE A 290 -13.23 -0.52 4.47
N GLN A 291 -13.04 -1.05 3.26
CA GLN A 291 -11.99 -2.00 2.96
C GLN A 291 -10.95 -1.32 2.06
N ASN A 292 -9.67 -1.52 2.35
CA ASN A 292 -8.63 -1.10 1.43
C ASN A 292 -8.61 -2.05 0.23
N THR A 293 -9.17 -1.61 -0.89
CA THR A 293 -9.23 -2.37 -2.15
C THR A 293 -8.08 -2.03 -3.10
N THR A 294 -7.10 -1.24 -2.65
CA THR A 294 -5.91 -0.92 -3.44
C THR A 294 -4.81 -1.95 -3.20
N ASP A 295 -3.83 -2.00 -4.09
CA ASP A 295 -2.66 -2.90 -3.98
C ASP A 295 -1.63 -2.40 -2.96
N PHE A 296 -1.80 -1.19 -2.42
CA PHE A 296 -0.87 -0.54 -1.50
C PHE A 296 -1.53 -0.23 -0.14
N PRO A 297 -0.76 -0.17 0.95
CA PRO A 297 -1.27 0.29 2.22
C PRO A 297 -1.83 1.72 2.15
N LEU A 298 -2.90 1.98 2.89
CA LEU A 298 -3.41 3.32 3.15
C LEU A 298 -2.96 3.73 4.56
N TYR A 299 -2.48 4.96 4.70
CA TYR A 299 -2.01 5.50 5.96
C TYR A 299 -2.86 6.71 6.32
N ILE A 300 -3.27 6.79 7.60
CA ILE A 300 -4.17 7.84 8.09
C ILE A 300 -3.43 8.66 9.16
N SER A 301 -3.23 9.95 8.91
CA SER A 301 -2.81 10.89 9.94
C SER A 301 -3.93 11.84 10.32
N ALA A 302 -3.94 12.25 11.57
CA ALA A 302 -4.88 13.19 12.14
C ALA A 302 -4.14 14.27 12.93
N SER A 303 -4.61 15.50 12.83
CA SER A 303 -4.21 16.63 13.67
C SER A 303 -5.43 17.41 14.11
N ALA A 304 -5.52 17.70 15.40
CA ALA A 304 -6.60 18.49 16.01
C ALA A 304 -6.00 19.63 16.84
N GLU A 305 -5.52 20.67 16.16
CA GLU A 305 -4.80 21.79 16.75
C GLU A 305 -5.40 23.13 16.31
N GLU A 306 -5.28 24.14 17.14
CA GLU A 306 -5.73 25.51 16.87
C GLU A 306 -7.19 25.60 16.38
N GLY A 307 -8.07 24.71 16.88
CA GLY A 307 -9.48 24.68 16.46
C GLY A 307 -9.71 24.13 15.04
N LYS A 308 -8.70 23.54 14.42
CA LYS A 308 -8.75 22.87 13.11
C LYS A 308 -8.52 21.38 13.27
N LEU A 309 -9.41 20.57 12.70
CA LEU A 309 -9.28 19.13 12.59
C LEU A 309 -8.94 18.77 11.15
N THR A 310 -7.78 18.19 10.94
CA THR A 310 -7.30 17.78 9.62
C THR A 310 -7.01 16.29 9.59
N PHE A 311 -7.50 15.60 8.56
CA PHE A 311 -7.08 14.25 8.21
C PHE A 311 -6.34 14.27 6.88
N CYS A 312 -5.23 13.52 6.82
CA CYS A 312 -4.55 13.17 5.58
C CYS A 312 -4.59 11.65 5.42
N VAL A 313 -4.97 11.20 4.23
CA VAL A 313 -4.88 9.81 3.78
C VAL A 313 -3.73 9.75 2.79
N TYR A 314 -2.75 8.88 3.06
CA TYR A 314 -1.60 8.67 2.18
C TYR A 314 -1.71 7.31 1.50
N GLY A 315 -1.08 7.20 0.35
CA GLY A 315 -1.05 5.99 -0.45
C GLY A 315 -0.55 6.31 -1.86
N GLN A 316 -0.76 5.40 -2.79
CA GLN A 316 -0.49 5.66 -4.20
C GLN A 316 -1.39 6.81 -4.68
N PRO A 317 -0.84 7.87 -5.33
CA PRO A 317 -1.61 9.01 -5.79
C PRO A 317 -2.80 8.64 -6.68
N ASN A 318 -3.87 9.41 -6.58
CA ASN A 318 -5.00 9.26 -7.49
C ASN A 318 -4.58 9.63 -8.92
N ARG A 319 -5.12 8.92 -9.90
CA ARG A 319 -4.94 9.27 -11.32
C ARG A 319 -5.60 10.60 -11.66
N TYR A 320 -6.74 10.89 -11.04
CA TYR A 320 -7.56 12.06 -11.31
C TYR A 320 -7.66 12.94 -10.06
N GLN A 321 -7.85 14.24 -10.27
CA GLN A 321 -8.27 15.14 -9.20
C GLN A 321 -9.73 14.86 -8.85
N ILE A 322 -10.03 14.69 -7.57
CA ILE A 322 -11.37 14.36 -7.08
C ILE A 322 -11.97 15.58 -6.41
N LYS A 323 -13.18 15.95 -6.82
CA LYS A 323 -14.00 16.97 -6.17
C LYS A 323 -15.29 16.36 -5.65
N ARG A 324 -15.80 16.92 -4.57
CA ARG A 324 -17.09 16.55 -3.98
C ARG A 324 -18.15 17.53 -4.47
N GLU A 325 -19.25 16.99 -4.96
CA GLU A 325 -20.38 17.76 -5.46
C GLU A 325 -21.69 17.22 -4.90
N ASN A 326 -22.67 18.08 -4.65
CA ASN A 326 -24.00 17.65 -4.29
C ASN A 326 -25.07 18.43 -5.06
N ASN A 327 -26.20 17.77 -5.25
CA ASN A 327 -27.45 18.39 -5.64
C ASN A 327 -28.38 18.31 -4.45
N GLU A 328 -28.91 19.46 -4.00
CA GLU A 328 -29.78 19.51 -2.83
C GLU A 328 -31.11 20.21 -3.14
N VAL A 329 -32.17 19.71 -2.51
CA VAL A 329 -33.48 20.33 -2.48
C VAL A 329 -33.78 20.63 -1.01
N ARG A 330 -34.11 21.88 -0.72
CA ARG A 330 -34.42 22.36 0.63
C ARG A 330 -35.91 22.54 0.81
N GLN A 331 -36.40 22.15 1.97
CA GLN A 331 -37.75 22.42 2.47
C GLN A 331 -37.62 23.36 3.67
N PRO A 332 -38.00 24.65 3.53
CA PRO A 332 -37.89 25.61 4.63
C PRO A 332 -38.67 25.15 5.88
N PHE A 333 -38.12 25.45 7.03
CA PHE A 333 -38.85 25.24 8.29
C PHE A 333 -39.94 26.28 8.48
N SER A 334 -40.99 25.91 9.24
CA SER A 334 -42.06 26.80 9.64
C SER A 334 -41.78 27.38 11.04
N VAL A 335 -42.37 28.50 11.35
CA VAL A 335 -42.32 29.10 12.70
C VAL A 335 -43.67 28.88 13.36
N THR A 336 -43.63 28.23 14.55
CA THR A 336 -44.82 28.05 15.41
C THR A 336 -44.67 28.97 16.61
N GLU A 337 -45.71 29.73 16.87
CA GLU A 337 -45.80 30.62 18.02
C GLU A 337 -46.59 29.89 19.14
N ILE A 338 -46.12 30.00 20.36
CA ILE A 338 -46.81 29.52 21.56
C ILE A 338 -46.94 30.66 22.57
N VAL A 339 -48.03 30.66 23.28
CA VAL A 339 -48.27 31.56 24.44
C VAL A 339 -48.37 30.66 25.66
N ASP A 340 -47.42 30.76 26.60
CA ASP A 340 -47.38 29.95 27.82
C ASP A 340 -46.82 30.82 28.95
N GLU A 341 -47.73 31.56 29.62
CA GLU A 341 -47.37 32.46 30.70
C GLU A 341 -46.77 31.77 31.91
N LYS A 342 -47.11 30.48 32.13
CA LYS A 342 -46.55 29.70 33.24
C LYS A 342 -45.09 29.32 33.01
N LYS A 343 -44.76 29.03 31.77
CA LYS A 343 -43.41 28.60 31.40
C LYS A 343 -42.49 29.79 31.08
N PHE A 344 -43.07 30.92 30.67
CA PHE A 344 -42.31 32.11 30.29
C PHE A 344 -42.90 33.37 30.98
N PRO A 345 -42.82 33.45 32.33
CA PRO A 345 -43.45 34.53 33.09
C PRO A 345 -42.89 35.94 32.74
N ASP A 346 -41.66 36.01 32.20
CA ASP A 346 -41.01 37.26 31.83
C ASP A 346 -41.50 37.80 30.47
N LEU A 347 -42.24 37.01 29.69
CA LEU A 347 -42.81 37.41 28.40
C LEU A 347 -44.26 37.91 28.60
N VAL A 348 -44.39 39.18 28.96
CA VAL A 348 -45.67 39.78 29.23
C VAL A 348 -46.33 40.30 27.95
N TYR A 349 -45.58 41.02 27.12
CA TYR A 349 -46.10 41.70 25.95
C TYR A 349 -45.88 40.96 24.64
N THR A 350 -46.80 41.19 23.67
CA THR A 350 -46.75 40.47 22.35
C THR A 350 -45.54 40.78 21.51
N ASP A 351 -44.81 41.89 21.75
CA ASP A 351 -43.55 42.24 21.12
C ASP A 351 -42.33 41.53 21.75
N GLN A 352 -42.50 40.91 22.94
CA GLN A 352 -41.49 40.14 23.60
C GLN A 352 -41.55 38.68 23.12
N ILE A 353 -40.43 38.19 22.62
CA ILE A 353 -40.31 36.82 22.12
C ILE A 353 -39.05 36.09 22.68
N ALA A 354 -39.21 34.81 22.95
CA ALA A 354 -38.09 33.92 23.24
C ALA A 354 -38.06 32.74 22.27
N VAL A 355 -36.88 32.33 21.88
CA VAL A 355 -36.71 31.13 21.03
C VAL A 355 -36.71 29.92 21.94
N VAL A 356 -37.77 29.12 21.86
CA VAL A 356 -37.93 27.87 22.63
C VAL A 356 -37.17 26.73 21.91
N ARG A 357 -37.24 26.71 20.61
CA ARG A 357 -36.55 25.74 19.75
C ARG A 357 -36.10 26.40 18.44
N GLY A 358 -34.81 26.19 18.07
CA GLY A 358 -34.30 26.61 16.75
C GLY A 358 -34.90 25.80 15.61
N GLY A 359 -35.11 26.44 14.44
CA GLY A 359 -35.53 25.74 13.23
C GLY A 359 -34.35 25.21 12.41
N SER A 360 -34.59 24.18 11.61
CA SER A 360 -33.67 23.69 10.61
C SER A 360 -34.44 23.22 9.39
N ASP A 361 -34.00 23.64 8.18
CA ASP A 361 -34.60 23.18 6.94
C ASP A 361 -34.45 21.67 6.78
N GLY A 362 -35.49 21.03 6.22
CA GLY A 362 -35.35 19.70 5.65
C GLY A 362 -34.50 19.76 4.37
N VAL A 363 -33.59 18.82 4.19
CA VAL A 363 -32.71 18.77 3.02
C VAL A 363 -32.71 17.37 2.44
N LYS A 364 -32.99 17.25 1.14
CA LYS A 364 -32.70 16.04 0.37
C LYS A 364 -31.45 16.32 -0.47
N SER A 365 -30.36 15.58 -0.20
CA SER A 365 -29.08 15.75 -0.90
C SER A 365 -28.68 14.48 -1.63
N THR A 366 -28.22 14.62 -2.88
CA THR A 366 -27.57 13.54 -3.63
C THR A 366 -26.12 13.95 -3.87
N SER A 367 -25.19 13.14 -3.35
CA SER A 367 -23.75 13.41 -3.35
C SER A 367 -23.02 12.64 -4.44
N TYR A 368 -22.00 13.27 -5.02
CA TYR A 368 -21.18 12.75 -6.10
C TYR A 368 -19.69 12.99 -5.82
N LEU A 369 -18.84 12.10 -6.37
CA LEU A 369 -17.44 12.38 -6.65
C LEU A 369 -17.30 12.71 -8.14
N ALA A 370 -16.72 13.84 -8.44
CA ALA A 370 -16.39 14.28 -9.79
C ALA A 370 -14.87 14.14 -10.01
N TYR A 371 -14.49 13.44 -11.07
CA TYR A 371 -13.11 13.09 -11.42
C TYR A 371 -12.65 13.97 -12.56
N TYR A 372 -11.54 14.68 -12.37
CA TYR A 372 -11.01 15.65 -13.34
C TYR A 372 -9.59 15.24 -13.81
N ASP A 373 -9.38 15.36 -15.12
CA ASP A 373 -8.05 15.32 -15.75
C ASP A 373 -7.68 16.76 -16.13
N GLY A 374 -6.87 17.41 -15.30
CA GLY A 374 -6.71 18.86 -15.33
C GLY A 374 -8.04 19.56 -15.07
N GLU A 375 -8.52 20.34 -16.05
CA GLU A 375 -9.81 21.03 -15.97
C GLU A 375 -10.99 20.23 -16.56
N LYS A 376 -10.70 19.13 -17.27
CA LYS A 376 -11.71 18.33 -17.96
C LYS A 376 -12.36 17.34 -17.00
N LEU A 377 -13.70 17.42 -16.88
CA LEU A 377 -14.49 16.41 -16.18
C LEU A 377 -14.46 15.09 -16.97
N VAL A 378 -13.95 14.03 -16.32
CA VAL A 378 -13.89 12.68 -16.90
C VAL A 378 -15.17 11.91 -16.60
N CYS A 379 -15.58 11.89 -15.32
CA CYS A 379 -16.82 11.24 -14.92
C CYS A 379 -17.33 11.79 -13.58
N ARG A 380 -18.61 11.51 -13.28
CA ARG A 380 -19.24 11.73 -11.97
C ARG A 380 -19.75 10.39 -11.44
N LYS A 381 -19.40 10.07 -10.22
CA LYS A 381 -19.86 8.86 -9.53
C LYS A 381 -20.79 9.27 -8.39
N LYS A 382 -22.05 8.81 -8.43
CA LYS A 382 -22.98 8.98 -7.32
C LYS A 382 -22.49 8.17 -6.11
N ILE A 383 -22.48 8.81 -4.92
CA ILE A 383 -22.11 8.16 -3.67
C ILE A 383 -23.37 7.66 -2.96
N ARG A 384 -24.27 8.62 -2.60
CA ARG A 384 -25.48 8.32 -1.83
C ARG A 384 -26.53 9.42 -2.02
N THR A 385 -27.72 9.15 -1.49
CA THR A 385 -28.79 10.15 -1.35
C THR A 385 -29.26 10.11 0.10
N ASP A 386 -29.31 11.28 0.75
CA ASP A 386 -29.67 11.46 2.15
C ASP A 386 -30.86 12.37 2.30
N ASN A 387 -31.67 12.13 3.34
CA ASN A 387 -32.79 12.98 3.74
C ASN A 387 -32.56 13.47 5.16
N TYR A 388 -32.40 14.76 5.33
CA TYR A 388 -32.28 15.43 6.63
C TYR A 388 -33.63 15.97 7.05
N LYS A 389 -33.98 15.76 8.31
CA LYS A 389 -35.29 16.13 8.83
C LYS A 389 -35.47 17.65 8.90
N LYS A 390 -36.65 18.11 8.51
CA LYS A 390 -37.12 19.46 8.81
C LYS A 390 -37.43 19.55 10.32
N VAL A 391 -37.01 20.62 10.95
CA VAL A 391 -37.35 20.94 12.34
C VAL A 391 -37.92 22.33 12.40
N ASP A 392 -39.20 22.47 12.75
CA ASP A 392 -39.85 23.76 12.82
C ASP A 392 -39.38 24.57 14.04
N LYS A 393 -39.20 25.88 13.84
CA LYS A 393 -38.83 26.79 14.89
C LYS A 393 -40.03 27.02 15.81
N ILE A 394 -39.80 27.01 17.12
CA ILE A 394 -40.81 27.37 18.11
C ILE A 394 -40.35 28.64 18.83
N ILE A 395 -41.20 29.63 18.87
CA ILE A 395 -41.02 30.86 19.66
C ILE A 395 -42.15 30.98 20.68
N ALA A 396 -41.80 31.43 21.87
CA ALA A 396 -42.79 31.87 22.85
C ALA A 396 -43.00 33.37 22.74
N ARG A 397 -44.22 33.80 22.87
CA ARG A 397 -44.63 35.21 22.80
C ARG A 397 -45.47 35.56 24.00
N GLY A 398 -45.38 36.78 24.52
CA GLY A 398 -46.26 37.30 25.56
C GLY A 398 -47.71 37.45 25.10
N ALA A 399 -48.63 37.45 26.04
CA ALA A 399 -50.08 37.43 25.78
C ALA A 399 -50.70 38.84 25.67
N THR A 400 -50.10 39.85 26.31
CA THR A 400 -50.69 41.21 26.45
C THR A 400 -50.26 42.12 25.32
N LEU A 401 -51.21 42.78 24.68
CA LEU A 401 -50.92 43.86 23.72
C LEU A 401 -50.34 45.07 24.50
N ARG A 402 -49.31 45.68 23.96
CA ARG A 402 -48.71 46.87 24.52
C ARG A 402 -49.52 48.08 24.17
#